data_5f6555beaf604576527f1093835eabf2
#
_entry.id   5f6555beaf604576527f1093835eabf2
#
_cell.length_a   1.000
_cell.length_b   1.000
_cell.length_c   1.000
_cell.angle_alpha   90.00
_cell.angle_beta   90.00
_cell.angle_gamma   90.00
#
_symmetry.space_group_name_H-M   'P 1'
#
loop_
_entity.id
_entity.type
_entity.pdbx_description
1 polymer ?
#
loop_
_entity_poly.entity_id
_entity_poly.type
_entity_poly.pdbx_seq_one_letter_code
_entity_poly.pdbx_strand_id
1 'polypeptide(L)'
;MRNHRKIVVVDGRVAFVGSLNMIDASYHNPSHERAGRKWRELVMELNGPVVFSLDIVFATDWYIETDEVLRDVRPHPDQVEPGHVVCQVVPSGPGFPDENNLRLFNSLIYSAQRRLSITSPYFVPDESLLYAITTAAQRGIDVELFVVSRVISSWSTTRSALTTKRC
;
A
#
# COMPACT_ATOMS: atom_id res chain seq x y z
N MET A 1 -18.46 4.50 3.30
CA MET A 1 -17.06 4.58 3.78
C MET A 1 -16.15 4.60 2.55
N ARG A 2 -15.03 5.35 2.51
CA ARG A 2 -14.19 5.40 1.30
C ARG A 2 -13.24 4.20 1.26
N ASN A 3 -13.27 3.46 0.15
CA ASN A 3 -12.32 2.39 -0.13
C ASN A 3 -11.25 2.91 -1.12
N HIS A 4 -9.98 2.70 -0.83
CA HIS A 4 -8.85 3.11 -1.67
C HIS A 4 -8.08 1.93 -2.27
N ARG A 5 -8.55 0.71 -2.11
CA ARG A 5 -7.93 -0.48 -2.73
C ARG A 5 -8.08 -0.41 -4.24
N LYS A 6 -7.04 -0.76 -4.95
CA LYS A 6 -7.01 -0.92 -6.40
C LYS A 6 -6.70 -2.37 -6.67
N ILE A 7 -7.74 -3.15 -6.83
CA ILE A 7 -7.69 -4.60 -7.07
C ILE A 7 -8.45 -4.88 -8.37
N VAL A 8 -7.80 -5.56 -9.27
CA VAL A 8 -8.43 -6.12 -10.48
C VAL A 8 -8.16 -7.61 -10.48
N VAL A 9 -9.19 -8.41 -10.58
CA VAL A 9 -9.09 -9.87 -10.73
C VAL A 9 -9.70 -10.25 -12.05
N VAL A 10 -8.99 -11.05 -12.84
CA VAL A 10 -9.43 -11.50 -14.16
C VAL A 10 -9.55 -13.01 -14.13
N ASP A 11 -10.77 -13.50 -14.33
CA ASP A 11 -11.14 -14.92 -14.40
C ASP A 11 -10.68 -15.77 -13.20
N GLY A 12 -10.41 -15.14 -12.03
CA GLY A 12 -9.81 -15.83 -10.89
C GLY A 12 -8.39 -16.35 -11.14
N ARG A 13 -7.73 -15.95 -12.25
CA ARG A 13 -6.42 -16.47 -12.70
C ARG A 13 -5.28 -15.50 -12.45
N VAL A 14 -5.51 -14.23 -12.70
CA VAL A 14 -4.52 -13.18 -12.52
C VAL A 14 -5.13 -12.04 -11.73
N ALA A 15 -4.35 -11.43 -10.87
CA ALA A 15 -4.75 -10.24 -10.17
C ALA A 15 -3.71 -9.13 -10.31
N PHE A 16 -4.21 -7.89 -10.33
CA PHE A 16 -3.39 -6.69 -10.30
C PHE A 16 -3.73 -5.90 -9.04
N VAL A 17 -2.72 -5.54 -8.28
CA VAL A 17 -2.87 -4.74 -7.07
C VAL A 17 -1.77 -3.69 -6.98
N GLY A 18 -2.13 -2.48 -6.56
CA GLY A 18 -1.14 -1.43 -6.48
C GLY A 18 -1.70 -0.06 -6.17
N SER A 19 -0.95 0.96 -6.55
CA SER A 19 -1.30 2.36 -6.31
C SER A 19 -2.06 3.02 -7.46
N LEU A 20 -2.08 2.40 -8.66
CA LEU A 20 -2.64 2.97 -9.88
C LEU A 20 -4.15 3.18 -9.78
N ASN A 21 -4.59 4.42 -9.89
CA ASN A 21 -5.98 4.73 -10.21
C ASN A 21 -6.17 4.74 -11.73
N MET A 22 -7.37 4.38 -12.20
CA MET A 22 -7.70 4.39 -13.63
C MET A 22 -7.97 5.83 -14.12
N ILE A 23 -6.94 6.68 -14.03
CA ILE A 23 -6.98 8.09 -14.39
C ILE A 23 -5.63 8.51 -14.98
N ASP A 24 -5.59 9.62 -15.73
CA ASP A 24 -4.35 10.20 -16.22
C ASP A 24 -3.36 10.52 -15.09
N ALA A 25 -2.06 10.38 -15.36
CA ALA A 25 -0.99 10.58 -14.38
C ALA A 25 -0.90 12.00 -13.79
N SER A 26 -1.52 12.99 -14.41
CA SER A 26 -1.67 14.36 -13.87
C SER A 26 -2.85 14.49 -12.92
N TYR A 27 -3.76 13.49 -12.90
CA TYR A 27 -5.05 13.52 -12.21
C TYR A 27 -5.93 14.68 -12.67
N HIS A 28 -5.77 15.11 -13.94
CA HIS A 28 -6.45 16.27 -14.50
C HIS A 28 -6.34 17.53 -13.63
N ASN A 29 -5.23 17.64 -12.88
CA ASN A 29 -4.97 18.79 -12.02
C ASN A 29 -4.17 19.85 -12.80
N PRO A 30 -4.75 21.00 -13.10
CA PRO A 30 -4.07 22.04 -13.91
C PRO A 30 -2.75 22.53 -13.31
N SER A 31 -2.59 22.45 -11.98
CA SER A 31 -1.35 22.83 -11.33
C SER A 31 -0.25 21.78 -11.52
N HIS A 32 -0.63 20.51 -11.58
CA HIS A 32 0.29 19.41 -11.87
C HIS A 32 0.72 19.45 -13.34
N GLU A 33 -0.22 19.66 -14.25
CA GLU A 33 0.05 19.78 -15.69
C GLU A 33 1.03 20.91 -15.98
N ARG A 34 0.76 22.13 -15.48
CA ARG A 34 1.65 23.29 -15.62
C ARG A 34 3.05 23.06 -15.05
N ALA A 35 3.14 22.29 -13.98
CA ALA A 35 4.41 21.98 -13.31
C ALA A 35 5.10 20.74 -13.90
N GLY A 36 4.51 20.07 -14.90
CA GLY A 36 5.01 18.83 -15.48
C GLY A 36 5.03 17.66 -14.47
N ARG A 37 4.22 17.72 -13.42
CA ARG A 37 4.18 16.70 -12.38
C ARG A 37 3.32 15.54 -12.81
N LYS A 38 3.89 14.32 -12.68
CA LYS A 38 3.18 13.07 -12.94
C LYS A 38 3.38 12.13 -11.77
N TRP A 39 2.32 11.47 -11.36
CA TRP A 39 2.42 10.37 -10.41
C TRP A 39 3.17 9.20 -11.04
N ARG A 40 4.03 8.58 -10.24
CA ARG A 40 4.63 7.29 -10.57
C ARG A 40 3.93 6.24 -9.74
N GLU A 41 3.32 5.31 -10.43
CA GLU A 41 2.51 4.26 -9.81
C GLU A 41 3.29 2.94 -9.81
N LEU A 42 2.96 2.08 -8.85
CA LEU A 42 3.45 0.72 -8.80
C LEU A 42 2.24 -0.22 -8.82
N VAL A 43 2.26 -1.16 -9.75
CA VAL A 43 1.26 -2.22 -9.85
C VAL A 43 1.99 -3.55 -9.88
N MET A 44 1.53 -4.50 -9.10
CA MET A 44 2.00 -5.88 -9.11
C MET A 44 0.99 -6.74 -9.85
N GLU A 45 1.47 -7.56 -10.77
CA GLU A 45 0.74 -8.68 -11.34
C GLU A 45 1.01 -9.92 -10.48
N LEU A 46 -0.04 -10.62 -10.11
CA LEU A 46 -0.01 -11.77 -9.24
C LEU A 46 -0.72 -12.95 -9.91
N ASN A 47 -0.08 -14.09 -9.85
CA ASN A 47 -0.59 -15.36 -10.36
C ASN A 47 -0.51 -16.43 -9.25
N GLY A 48 -1.26 -17.51 -9.38
CA GLY A 48 -1.26 -18.60 -8.41
C GLY A 48 -2.28 -18.43 -7.28
N PRO A 49 -2.18 -19.22 -6.20
CA PRO A 49 -3.20 -19.29 -5.14
C PRO A 49 -3.53 -17.98 -4.44
N VAL A 50 -2.60 -17.02 -4.44
CA VAL A 50 -2.80 -15.68 -3.82
C VAL A 50 -3.92 -14.88 -4.49
N VAL A 51 -4.23 -15.17 -5.77
CA VAL A 51 -5.30 -14.50 -6.52
C VAL A 51 -6.64 -14.71 -5.84
N PHE A 52 -6.90 -15.93 -5.35
CA PHE A 52 -8.13 -16.22 -4.62
C PHE A 52 -8.28 -15.37 -3.34
N SER A 53 -7.19 -15.10 -2.63
CA SER A 53 -7.23 -14.23 -1.46
C SER A 53 -7.60 -12.79 -1.83
N LEU A 54 -7.15 -12.29 -2.98
CA LEU A 54 -7.51 -10.96 -3.49
C LEU A 54 -8.97 -10.93 -3.97
N ASP A 55 -9.45 -12.01 -4.57
CA ASP A 55 -10.84 -12.15 -5.00
C ASP A 55 -11.80 -12.12 -3.81
N ILE A 56 -11.44 -12.77 -2.69
CA ILE A 56 -12.19 -12.67 -1.43
C ILE A 56 -12.24 -11.21 -0.92
N VAL A 57 -11.12 -10.47 -0.97
CA VAL A 57 -11.10 -9.06 -0.55
C VAL A 57 -12.01 -8.23 -1.46
N PHE A 58 -11.96 -8.45 -2.77
CA PHE A 58 -12.86 -7.78 -3.72
C PHE A 58 -14.32 -8.09 -3.42
N ALA A 59 -14.66 -9.37 -3.22
CA ALA A 59 -16.04 -9.79 -2.92
C ALA A 59 -16.55 -9.20 -1.59
N THR A 60 -15.66 -9.06 -0.61
CA THR A 60 -16.01 -8.39 0.66
C THR A 60 -16.29 -6.91 0.44
N ASP A 61 -15.46 -6.21 -0.34
CA ASP A 61 -15.68 -4.82 -0.68
C ASP A 61 -16.98 -4.62 -1.48
N TRP A 62 -17.25 -5.52 -2.42
CA TRP A 62 -18.50 -5.52 -3.21
C TRP A 62 -19.72 -5.66 -2.32
N TYR A 63 -19.69 -6.63 -1.41
CA TYR A 63 -20.79 -6.85 -0.46
C TYR A 63 -21.05 -5.62 0.42
N ILE A 64 -20.00 -4.98 0.92
CA ILE A 64 -20.13 -3.78 1.78
C ILE A 64 -20.79 -2.61 1.03
N GLU A 65 -20.54 -2.47 -0.28
CA GLU A 65 -21.05 -1.37 -1.08
C GLU A 65 -22.45 -1.65 -1.68
N THR A 66 -22.79 -2.93 -1.92
CA THR A 66 -23.98 -3.30 -2.71
C THR A 66 -24.97 -4.18 -1.97
N ASP A 67 -24.63 -4.74 -0.82
CA ASP A 67 -25.35 -5.82 -0.12
C ASP A 67 -25.57 -7.09 -0.98
N GLU A 68 -24.81 -7.23 -2.08
CA GLU A 68 -24.88 -8.36 -2.99
C GLU A 68 -23.74 -9.38 -2.72
N VAL A 69 -24.09 -10.65 -2.58
CA VAL A 69 -23.12 -11.74 -2.41
C VAL A 69 -22.71 -12.28 -3.78
N LEU A 70 -21.43 -12.12 -4.12
CA LEU A 70 -20.86 -12.75 -5.30
C LEU A 70 -20.69 -14.24 -5.06
N ARG A 71 -21.40 -15.07 -5.85
CA ARG A 71 -21.50 -16.53 -5.60
C ARG A 71 -20.37 -17.36 -6.24
N ASP A 72 -19.67 -16.80 -7.21
CA ASP A 72 -18.65 -17.52 -8.00
C ASP A 72 -17.21 -17.29 -7.54
N VAL A 73 -17.03 -16.76 -6.34
CA VAL A 73 -15.70 -16.56 -5.74
C VAL A 73 -15.17 -17.93 -5.27
N ARG A 74 -14.28 -18.51 -6.06
CA ARG A 74 -13.69 -19.83 -5.80
C ARG A 74 -12.27 -19.91 -6.37
N PRO A 75 -11.39 -20.76 -5.80
CA PRO A 75 -10.08 -21.00 -6.37
C PRO A 75 -10.20 -21.51 -7.81
N HIS A 76 -9.42 -20.93 -8.72
CA HIS A 76 -9.37 -21.45 -10.08
C HIS A 76 -8.68 -22.82 -10.10
N PRO A 77 -9.23 -23.84 -10.78
CA PRO A 77 -8.69 -25.21 -10.74
C PRO A 77 -7.26 -25.34 -11.25
N ASP A 78 -6.82 -24.46 -12.16
CA ASP A 78 -5.46 -24.47 -12.71
C ASP A 78 -4.43 -23.76 -11.79
N GLN A 79 -4.85 -23.22 -10.64
CA GLN A 79 -3.98 -22.46 -9.72
C GLN A 79 -3.65 -23.23 -8.44
N VAL A 80 -3.65 -24.55 -8.51
CA VAL A 80 -3.37 -25.42 -7.35
C VAL A 80 -1.88 -25.46 -7.02
N GLU A 81 -1.00 -25.18 -7.98
CA GLU A 81 0.45 -25.24 -7.75
C GLU A 81 0.97 -23.91 -7.17
N PRO A 82 1.65 -23.95 -6.01
CA PRO A 82 2.25 -22.76 -5.44
C PRO A 82 3.43 -22.30 -6.32
N GLY A 83 3.51 -20.99 -6.53
CA GLY A 83 4.69 -20.37 -7.14
C GLY A 83 5.91 -20.39 -6.21
N HIS A 84 7.02 -19.84 -6.67
CA HIS A 84 8.27 -19.77 -5.90
C HIS A 84 8.35 -18.58 -4.92
N VAL A 85 7.36 -17.68 -4.95
CA VAL A 85 7.33 -16.48 -4.12
C VAL A 85 6.27 -16.64 -3.03
N VAL A 86 6.68 -16.49 -1.79
CA VAL A 86 5.72 -16.47 -0.66
C VAL A 86 5.02 -15.13 -0.62
N CYS A 87 3.69 -15.15 -0.75
CA CYS A 87 2.83 -13.96 -0.70
C CYS A 87 1.78 -14.10 0.39
N GLN A 88 1.47 -13.00 1.05
CA GLN A 88 0.37 -12.91 2.00
C GLN A 88 -0.46 -11.66 1.71
N VAL A 89 -1.77 -11.81 1.65
CA VAL A 89 -2.70 -10.68 1.57
C VAL A 89 -3.09 -10.29 2.99
N VAL A 90 -2.82 -9.03 3.35
CA VAL A 90 -3.14 -8.47 4.66
C VAL A 90 -4.06 -7.27 4.46
N PRO A 91 -5.36 -7.50 4.38
CA PRO A 91 -6.32 -6.43 4.15
C PRO A 91 -6.49 -5.56 5.41
N SER A 92 -6.76 -4.27 5.19
CA SER A 92 -7.09 -3.30 6.23
C SER A 92 -8.10 -2.28 5.70
N GLY A 93 -8.74 -1.52 6.58
CA GLY A 93 -9.78 -0.56 6.22
C GLY A 93 -11.19 -1.15 6.31
N PRO A 94 -12.16 -0.71 5.48
CA PRO A 94 -13.54 -1.18 5.55
C PRO A 94 -13.63 -2.72 5.53
N GLY A 95 -14.41 -3.29 6.44
CA GLY A 95 -14.54 -4.74 6.61
C GLY A 95 -13.40 -5.42 7.41
N PHE A 96 -12.31 -4.70 7.73
CA PHE A 96 -11.13 -5.24 8.43
C PHE A 96 -10.71 -4.27 9.55
N PRO A 97 -11.33 -4.33 10.75
CA PRO A 97 -11.19 -3.32 11.80
C PRO A 97 -9.86 -3.36 12.56
N ASP A 98 -9.07 -4.43 12.45
CA ASP A 98 -7.94 -4.69 13.36
C ASP A 98 -6.63 -3.95 13.01
N GLU A 99 -6.67 -2.95 12.12
CA GLU A 99 -5.48 -2.19 11.68
C GLU A 99 -4.29 -3.10 11.28
N ASN A 100 -4.58 -4.19 10.60
CA ASN A 100 -3.61 -5.24 10.28
C ASN A 100 -2.37 -4.73 9.55
N ASN A 101 -2.52 -3.75 8.66
CA ASN A 101 -1.42 -3.12 7.94
C ASN A 101 -0.47 -2.38 8.91
N LEU A 102 -1.00 -1.63 9.88
CA LEU A 102 -0.20 -0.90 10.85
C LEU A 102 0.61 -1.87 11.72
N ARG A 103 -0.02 -2.93 12.21
CA ARG A 103 0.64 -3.98 12.99
C ARG A 103 1.75 -4.67 12.20
N LEU A 104 1.48 -4.98 10.92
CA LEU A 104 2.47 -5.58 10.03
C LEU A 104 3.66 -4.63 9.79
N PHE A 105 3.40 -3.36 9.46
CA PHE A 105 4.47 -2.39 9.25
C PHE A 105 5.33 -2.18 10.49
N ASN A 106 4.74 -2.04 11.66
CA ASN A 106 5.48 -1.96 12.92
C ASN A 106 6.37 -3.19 13.13
N SER A 107 5.83 -4.39 12.94
CA SER A 107 6.58 -5.64 13.06
C SER A 107 7.77 -5.71 12.10
N LEU A 108 7.56 -5.34 10.83
CA LEU A 108 8.63 -5.30 9.82
C LEU A 108 9.72 -4.29 10.16
N ILE A 109 9.34 -3.08 10.63
CA ILE A 109 10.29 -2.04 11.01
C ILE A 109 11.12 -2.47 12.22
N TYR A 110 10.49 -3.05 13.24
CA TYR A 110 11.22 -3.57 14.41
C TYR A 110 12.13 -4.76 14.05
N SER A 111 11.77 -5.56 13.05
CA SER A 111 12.60 -6.68 12.58
C SER A 111 13.76 -6.27 11.66
N ALA A 112 13.78 -5.03 11.17
CA ALA A 112 14.86 -4.55 10.32
C ALA A 112 16.23 -4.65 11.02
N GLN A 113 17.26 -5.09 10.27
CA GLN A 113 18.58 -5.31 10.83
C GLN A 113 19.69 -4.47 10.19
N ARG A 114 19.53 -4.02 8.95
CA ARG A 114 20.58 -3.28 8.23
C ARG A 114 20.05 -2.02 7.56
N ARG A 115 18.97 -2.12 6.80
CA ARG A 115 18.41 -1.00 6.05
C ARG A 115 16.89 -1.04 6.09
N LEU A 116 16.30 0.13 6.18
CA LEU A 116 14.86 0.39 6.12
C LEU A 116 14.61 1.50 5.10
N SER A 117 13.97 1.20 3.98
CA SER A 117 13.59 2.19 2.97
C SER A 117 12.07 2.30 2.92
N ILE A 118 11.55 3.49 3.20
CA ILE A 118 10.12 3.78 3.24
C ILE A 118 9.81 4.81 2.16
N THR A 119 8.83 4.51 1.30
CA THR A 119 8.31 5.45 0.30
C THR A 119 6.86 5.76 0.59
N SER A 120 6.56 7.04 0.77
CA SER A 120 5.19 7.51 0.97
C SER A 120 5.01 8.91 0.40
N PRO A 121 3.99 9.16 -0.43
CA PRO A 121 3.70 10.52 -0.90
C PRO A 121 3.19 11.41 0.23
N TYR A 122 2.57 10.83 1.25
CA TYR A 122 1.99 11.52 2.40
C TYR A 122 2.51 10.84 3.68
N PHE A 123 3.59 11.35 4.22
CA PHE A 123 4.13 10.81 5.45
C PHE A 123 3.44 11.47 6.65
N VAL A 124 2.37 10.84 7.10
CA VAL A 124 1.61 11.21 8.31
C VAL A 124 1.53 9.97 9.20
N PRO A 125 2.65 9.57 9.82
CA PRO A 125 2.69 8.40 10.67
C PRO A 125 1.87 8.63 11.92
N ASP A 126 1.25 7.58 12.43
CA ASP A 126 0.79 7.56 13.79
C ASP A 126 1.97 7.46 14.77
N GLU A 127 1.67 7.55 16.06
CA GLU A 127 2.70 7.56 17.09
C GLU A 127 3.48 6.23 17.12
N SER A 128 2.81 5.08 16.95
CA SER A 128 3.44 3.77 16.99
C SER A 128 4.42 3.57 15.83
N LEU A 129 4.03 4.00 14.64
CA LEU A 129 4.89 3.92 13.44
C LEU A 129 6.09 4.87 13.57
N LEU A 130 5.88 6.07 14.10
CA LEU A 130 6.95 7.03 14.34
C LEU A 130 7.98 6.48 15.35
N TYR A 131 7.52 5.87 16.44
CA TYR A 131 8.39 5.21 17.41
C TYR A 131 9.15 4.03 16.79
N ALA A 132 8.52 3.21 15.99
CA ALA A 132 9.18 2.10 15.31
C ALA A 132 10.33 2.59 14.41
N ILE A 133 10.08 3.62 13.57
CA ILE A 133 11.07 4.19 12.66
C ILE A 133 12.23 4.84 13.43
N THR A 134 11.94 5.65 14.43
CA THR A 134 12.97 6.32 15.23
C THR A 134 13.79 5.33 16.04
N THR A 135 13.17 4.27 16.57
CA THR A 135 13.86 3.18 17.26
C THR A 135 14.78 2.42 16.31
N ALA A 136 14.36 2.16 15.07
CA ALA A 136 15.22 1.53 14.07
C ALA A 136 16.47 2.39 13.81
N ALA A 137 16.31 3.70 13.64
CA ALA A 137 17.44 4.63 13.48
C ALA A 137 18.35 4.65 14.71
N GLN A 138 17.82 4.66 15.92
CA GLN A 138 18.62 4.60 17.16
C GLN A 138 19.39 3.29 17.32
N ARG A 139 18.89 2.19 16.77
CA ARG A 139 19.58 0.91 16.71
C ARG A 139 20.71 0.88 15.68
N GLY A 140 20.93 1.97 14.93
CA GLY A 140 21.97 2.04 13.90
C GLY A 140 21.54 1.46 12.54
N ILE A 141 20.24 1.25 12.33
CA ILE A 141 19.70 0.84 11.02
C ILE A 141 19.80 2.03 10.06
N ASP A 142 20.23 1.79 8.83
CA ASP A 142 20.22 2.78 7.74
C ASP A 142 18.76 3.04 7.31
N VAL A 143 18.20 4.17 7.74
CA VAL A 143 16.80 4.52 7.49
C VAL A 143 16.71 5.58 6.42
N GLU A 144 16.05 5.23 5.31
CA GLU A 144 15.76 6.13 4.19
C GLU A 144 14.26 6.37 4.07
N LEU A 145 13.87 7.64 4.03
CA LEU A 145 12.48 8.05 3.84
C LEU A 145 12.33 8.87 2.56
N PHE A 146 11.60 8.32 1.60
CA PHE A 146 11.28 8.98 0.34
C PHE A 146 9.88 9.59 0.42
N VAL A 147 9.83 10.92 0.46
CA VAL A 147 8.60 11.72 0.52
C VAL A 147 8.57 12.78 -0.58
N VAL A 148 7.40 13.28 -0.90
CA VAL A 148 7.28 14.39 -1.85
C VAL A 148 7.92 15.65 -1.27
N SER A 149 8.85 16.26 -2.01
CA SER A 149 9.67 17.41 -1.55
C SER A 149 8.90 18.73 -1.35
N ARG A 150 7.63 18.81 -1.77
CA ARG A 150 6.74 19.95 -1.53
C ARG A 150 5.36 19.46 -1.12
N VAL A 151 5.11 19.46 0.15
CA VAL A 151 3.73 19.45 0.68
C VAL A 151 3.21 20.88 0.58
N ILE A 152 2.41 21.17 -0.44
CA ILE A 152 1.59 22.37 -0.47
C ILE A 152 0.34 22.05 0.36
N SER A 153 0.47 22.11 1.65
CA SER A 153 -0.65 22.15 2.55
C SER A 153 -0.35 23.14 3.66
N SER A 154 -1.36 23.82 4.13
CA SER A 154 -1.37 24.75 5.23
C SER A 154 -0.95 24.16 6.60
N TRP A 155 -0.27 23.05 6.59
CA TRP A 155 0.32 22.40 7.76
C TRP A 155 1.81 22.76 7.85
N SER A 156 2.08 24.05 7.83
CA SER A 156 3.35 24.56 8.28
C SER A 156 3.34 24.58 9.79
N THR A 157 3.75 23.55 10.42
CA THR A 157 4.43 23.59 11.72
C THR A 157 4.41 22.17 12.29
N THR A 158 5.40 21.37 11.97
CA THR A 158 6.10 20.58 12.98
C THR A 158 7.25 19.82 12.29
N ARG A 159 8.43 20.40 12.43
CA ARG A 159 9.76 19.80 12.43
C ARG A 159 10.14 18.83 11.31
N SER A 160 10.76 19.37 10.30
CA SER A 160 11.92 18.79 9.63
C SER A 160 12.96 18.33 10.66
N ALA A 161 12.94 17.08 11.02
CA ALA A 161 13.99 16.47 11.85
C ALA A 161 14.28 15.02 11.40
N LEU A 162 14.02 14.72 10.14
CA LEU A 162 14.57 13.54 9.49
C LEU A 162 15.35 14.06 8.27
N THR A 163 16.60 14.33 8.49
CA THR A 163 17.54 14.83 7.50
C THR A 163 17.79 13.75 6.47
N THR A 164 17.43 14.00 5.23
CA THR A 164 17.95 13.30 4.07
C THR A 164 19.44 13.52 4.01
N LYS A 165 20.26 12.58 4.47
CA LYS A 165 21.65 12.49 4.03
C LYS A 165 21.67 11.71 2.73
N ARG A 166 21.96 12.40 1.65
CA ARG A 166 22.56 11.79 0.47
C ARG A 166 24.04 11.55 0.79
N CYS A 167 24.48 10.32 0.68
CA CYS A 167 25.85 10.00 0.29
C CYS A 167 25.87 9.73 -1.20
#